data_72a1117e770707ab579f5cf73831cf17
#
_entry.id   72a1117e770707ab579f5cf73831cf17
#
_cell.length_a   1.000
_cell.length_b   1.000
_cell.length_c   1.000
_cell.angle_alpha   90.00
_cell.angle_beta   90.00
_cell.angle_gamma   90.00
#
_symmetry.space_group_name_H-M   'P 1'
#
loop_
_entity.id
_entity.type
_entity.pdbx_description
1 polymer ?
#
loop_
_entity_poly.entity_id
_entity_poly.type
_entity_poly.pdbx_seq_one_letter_code
_entity_poly.pdbx_strand_id
1 'polypeptide(L)'
;MTTPKGVLDFIAGVTWDDLPQEVRQQSKLCLLDLIGVGAGGAGTKLSRIIRDYSALDMSGALPMMFDGRGASAAGVALAGGMTIDALDGHDGFNPAKGHAGCGLLPALYGLAQDLNHVSGQEFLLCLTLGYELACRTALAQHASVAEYHTSGAWVAVAVAGVAARLMRLDGNQTAHAMGIAEYHGPRSQMMRCIDHPTMLKDGSGWGAMCGVSAARLAAAGFTGAPALTLGTDHW
;
A
#
# COMPACT_ATOMS: atom_id res chain seq x y z
N MET A 1 -15.20 -18.76 -5.47
CA MET A 1 -14.97 -17.45 -6.08
C MET A 1 -13.48 -17.31 -6.34
N THR A 2 -13.08 -16.62 -7.38
CA THR A 2 -11.66 -16.36 -7.73
C THR A 2 -11.48 -14.86 -7.89
N THR A 3 -10.26 -14.35 -7.71
CA THR A 3 -9.96 -12.94 -8.04
C THR A 3 -10.32 -12.70 -9.52
N PRO A 4 -11.09 -11.65 -9.85
CA PRO A 4 -11.56 -11.43 -11.22
C PRO A 4 -10.39 -11.31 -12.21
N LYS A 5 -10.50 -12.03 -13.34
CA LYS A 5 -9.45 -12.03 -14.36
C LYS A 5 -9.15 -10.61 -14.88
N GLY A 6 -10.18 -9.78 -15.07
CA GLY A 6 -10.00 -8.39 -15.52
C GLY A 6 -9.12 -7.55 -14.61
N VAL A 7 -9.18 -7.77 -13.29
CA VAL A 7 -8.29 -7.09 -12.32
C VAL A 7 -6.84 -7.54 -12.51
N LEU A 8 -6.61 -8.84 -12.65
CA LEU A 8 -5.26 -9.38 -12.85
C LEU A 8 -4.67 -8.93 -14.20
N ASP A 9 -5.47 -8.95 -15.27
CA ASP A 9 -5.08 -8.48 -16.59
C ASP A 9 -4.74 -6.97 -16.57
N PHE A 10 -5.51 -6.17 -15.84
CA PHE A 10 -5.25 -4.74 -15.65
C PHE A 10 -3.93 -4.50 -14.91
N ILE A 11 -3.69 -5.19 -13.79
CA ILE A 11 -2.45 -5.07 -13.03
C ILE A 11 -1.24 -5.43 -13.91
N ALA A 12 -1.33 -6.49 -14.67
CA ALA A 12 -0.22 -6.99 -15.49
C ALA A 12 0.00 -6.18 -16.77
N GLY A 13 -1.09 -5.73 -17.42
CA GLY A 13 -1.08 -5.29 -18.81
C GLY A 13 -1.00 -3.78 -19.02
N VAL A 14 -1.49 -2.95 -18.08
CA VAL A 14 -1.49 -1.50 -18.28
C VAL A 14 -0.06 -0.95 -18.34
N THR A 15 0.17 -0.01 -19.26
CA THR A 15 1.46 0.63 -19.47
C THR A 15 1.38 2.13 -19.15
N TRP A 16 2.52 2.79 -19.02
CA TRP A 16 2.57 4.23 -18.82
C TRP A 16 1.91 5.00 -19.98
N ASP A 17 2.02 4.47 -21.20
CA ASP A 17 1.48 5.13 -22.39
C ASP A 17 -0.04 5.00 -22.52
N ASP A 18 -0.65 4.07 -21.82
CA ASP A 18 -2.10 3.94 -21.72
C ASP A 18 -2.73 5.00 -20.78
N LEU A 19 -1.92 5.63 -19.93
CA LEU A 19 -2.41 6.63 -18.99
C LEU A 19 -2.65 7.98 -19.69
N PRO A 20 -3.81 8.63 -19.50
CA PRO A 20 -4.04 10.02 -19.94
C PRO A 20 -2.98 10.98 -19.36
N GLN A 21 -2.68 12.06 -20.07
CA GLN A 21 -1.66 13.02 -19.65
C GLN A 21 -1.97 13.64 -18.28
N GLU A 22 -3.23 13.96 -18.02
CA GLU A 22 -3.70 14.49 -16.74
C GLU A 22 -3.47 13.51 -15.58
N VAL A 23 -3.65 12.21 -15.81
CA VAL A 23 -3.37 11.16 -14.80
C VAL A 23 -1.88 11.07 -14.52
N ARG A 24 -1.03 11.11 -15.56
CA ARG A 24 0.43 11.12 -15.39
C ARG A 24 0.90 12.33 -14.60
N GLN A 25 0.27 13.51 -14.84
CA GLN A 25 0.60 14.71 -14.10
C GLN A 25 0.13 14.63 -12.64
N GLN A 26 -1.09 14.15 -12.41
CA GLN A 26 -1.63 13.96 -11.06
C GLN A 26 -0.77 13.00 -10.24
N SER A 27 -0.30 11.92 -10.83
CA SER A 27 0.60 10.97 -10.13
C SER A 27 1.88 11.63 -9.62
N LYS A 28 2.44 12.56 -10.39
CA LYS A 28 3.64 13.31 -9.96
C LYS A 28 3.33 14.27 -8.82
N LEU A 29 2.16 14.90 -8.84
CA LEU A 29 1.70 15.78 -7.75
C LEU A 29 1.45 14.97 -6.47
N CYS A 30 0.80 13.83 -6.56
CA CYS A 30 0.62 12.92 -5.42
C CYS A 30 1.96 12.46 -4.85
N LEU A 31 2.92 12.08 -5.70
CA LEU A 31 4.28 11.73 -5.24
C LEU A 31 4.94 12.90 -4.50
N LEU A 32 4.85 14.11 -5.03
CA LEU A 32 5.42 15.31 -4.40
C LEU A 32 4.77 15.61 -3.05
N ASP A 33 3.45 15.53 -2.97
CA ASP A 33 2.68 15.69 -1.74
C ASP A 33 3.11 14.69 -0.67
N LEU A 34 3.14 13.41 -1.00
CA LEU A 34 3.54 12.33 -0.08
C LEU A 34 4.97 12.49 0.45
N ILE A 35 5.91 12.92 -0.40
CA ILE A 35 7.29 13.21 0.00
C ILE A 35 7.30 14.41 0.95
N GLY A 36 6.56 15.48 0.63
CA GLY A 36 6.50 16.69 1.45
C GLY A 36 5.91 16.43 2.83
N VAL A 37 4.77 15.73 2.89
CA VAL A 37 4.12 15.39 4.17
C VAL A 37 4.96 14.41 4.97
N GLY A 38 5.58 13.42 4.31
CA GLY A 38 6.49 12.48 4.96
C GLY A 38 7.71 13.16 5.57
N ALA A 39 8.30 14.13 4.87
CA ALA A 39 9.42 14.92 5.40
C ALA A 39 9.00 15.72 6.65
N GLY A 40 7.81 16.33 6.63
CA GLY A 40 7.22 16.99 7.80
C GLY A 40 6.95 16.02 8.95
N GLY A 41 6.40 14.84 8.65
CA GLY A 41 6.08 13.79 9.63
C GLY A 41 7.29 13.15 10.28
N ALA A 42 8.44 13.16 9.61
CA ALA A 42 9.67 12.49 10.07
C ALA A 42 10.17 12.97 11.44
N GLY A 43 9.87 14.22 11.83
CA GLY A 43 10.22 14.79 13.13
C GLY A 43 9.32 14.36 14.29
N THR A 44 8.22 13.68 14.05
CA THR A 44 7.24 13.30 15.09
C THR A 44 7.76 12.19 16.00
N LYS A 45 7.21 12.12 17.21
CA LYS A 45 7.51 11.04 18.16
C LYS A 45 7.07 9.67 17.60
N LEU A 46 5.91 9.63 16.93
CA LEU A 46 5.42 8.42 16.27
C LEU A 46 6.44 7.89 15.27
N SER A 47 6.92 8.77 14.36
CA SER A 47 7.87 8.39 13.31
C SER A 47 9.19 7.87 13.87
N ARG A 48 9.70 8.48 14.96
CA ARG A 48 10.90 7.95 15.62
C ARG A 48 10.71 6.55 16.14
N ILE A 49 9.61 6.32 16.88
CA ILE A 49 9.32 5.01 17.48
C ILE A 49 9.18 3.93 16.41
N ILE A 50 8.42 4.19 15.35
CA ILE A 50 8.18 3.16 14.32
C ILE A 50 9.43 2.87 13.49
N ARG A 51 10.29 3.87 13.24
CA ARG A 51 11.57 3.67 12.56
C ARG A 51 12.57 2.90 13.43
N ASP A 52 12.60 3.18 14.74
CA ASP A 52 13.43 2.44 15.69
C ASP A 52 12.98 0.96 15.73
N TYR A 53 11.69 0.72 15.84
CA TYR A 53 11.12 -0.63 15.77
C TYR A 53 11.49 -1.35 14.46
N SER A 54 11.29 -0.69 13.33
CA SER A 54 11.59 -1.31 12.03
C SER A 54 13.08 -1.60 11.84
N ALA A 55 13.97 -0.75 12.33
CA ALA A 55 15.41 -0.97 12.25
C ALA A 55 15.86 -2.15 13.13
N LEU A 56 15.23 -2.35 14.29
CA LEU A 56 15.60 -3.39 15.25
C LEU A 56 14.93 -4.73 14.95
N ASP A 57 13.62 -4.73 14.82
CA ASP A 57 12.83 -5.96 14.77
C ASP A 57 12.50 -6.44 13.34
N MET A 58 12.65 -5.55 12.35
CA MET A 58 12.47 -5.86 10.93
C MET A 58 13.74 -5.57 10.13
N SER A 59 14.89 -5.92 10.69
CA SER A 59 16.20 -5.60 10.17
C SER A 59 16.43 -6.01 8.71
N GLY A 60 17.23 -5.23 7.99
CA GLY A 60 17.60 -5.44 6.59
C GLY A 60 18.50 -4.32 6.09
N ALA A 61 18.86 -4.38 4.80
CA ALA A 61 19.81 -3.45 4.21
C ALA A 61 19.16 -2.27 3.45
N LEU A 62 17.83 -2.29 3.28
CA LEU A 62 17.14 -1.27 2.48
C LEU A 62 16.97 0.00 3.29
N PRO A 63 17.45 1.17 2.83
CA PRO A 63 17.35 2.42 3.59
C PRO A 63 15.89 2.84 3.74
N MET A 64 15.50 3.18 4.97
CA MET A 64 14.17 3.72 5.25
C MET A 64 14.07 5.17 4.78
N MET A 65 12.86 5.55 4.32
CA MET A 65 12.58 6.94 3.95
C MET A 65 12.82 7.89 5.14
N PHE A 66 13.47 9.02 4.88
CA PHE A 66 13.74 10.09 5.85
C PHE A 66 14.60 9.69 7.07
N ASP A 67 15.25 8.53 7.04
CA ASP A 67 16.08 8.05 8.16
C ASP A 67 17.45 7.53 7.67
N GLY A 68 17.48 6.76 6.61
CA GLY A 68 18.69 6.16 6.05
C GLY A 68 19.16 4.88 6.75
N ARG A 69 18.65 4.53 7.94
CA ARG A 69 18.91 3.22 8.55
C ARG A 69 18.24 2.12 7.75
N GLY A 70 18.82 0.91 7.81
CA GLY A 70 18.33 -0.23 7.05
C GLY A 70 17.19 -0.96 7.72
N ALA A 71 16.24 -1.45 6.90
CA ALA A 71 15.21 -2.39 7.28
C ALA A 71 14.93 -3.38 6.14
N SER A 72 14.12 -4.40 6.38
CA SER A 72 13.53 -5.23 5.32
C SER A 72 12.54 -4.42 4.48
N ALA A 73 12.17 -4.86 3.28
CA ALA A 73 11.19 -4.16 2.45
C ALA A 73 9.84 -3.95 3.19
N ALA A 74 9.42 -4.93 3.99
CA ALA A 74 8.24 -4.81 4.83
C ALA A 74 8.42 -3.78 5.96
N GLY A 75 9.62 -3.73 6.56
CA GLY A 75 9.98 -2.72 7.56
C GLY A 75 10.04 -1.30 6.99
N VAL A 76 10.58 -1.14 5.78
CA VAL A 76 10.58 0.15 5.05
C VAL A 76 9.15 0.60 4.78
N ALA A 77 8.28 -0.32 4.33
CA ALA A 77 6.86 -0.03 4.08
C ALA A 77 6.13 0.40 5.36
N LEU A 78 6.33 -0.29 6.47
CA LEU A 78 5.75 0.06 7.77
C LEU A 78 6.21 1.43 8.24
N ALA A 79 7.53 1.62 8.32
CA ALA A 79 8.12 2.86 8.85
C ALA A 79 7.73 4.09 8.01
N GLY A 80 7.81 3.95 6.68
CA GLY A 80 7.46 5.02 5.75
C GLY A 80 5.98 5.36 5.78
N GLY A 81 5.11 4.34 5.80
CA GLY A 81 3.66 4.53 5.84
C GLY A 81 3.21 5.25 7.11
N MET A 82 3.67 4.81 8.27
CA MET A 82 3.38 5.49 9.53
C MET A 82 4.00 6.89 9.60
N THR A 83 5.13 7.13 8.95
CA THR A 83 5.77 8.46 8.91
C THR A 83 4.98 9.45 8.06
N ILE A 84 4.50 9.05 6.89
CA ILE A 84 3.67 9.90 6.01
C ILE A 84 2.32 10.16 6.68
N ASP A 85 1.73 9.16 7.31
CA ASP A 85 0.44 9.23 8.00
C ASP A 85 0.51 10.04 9.33
N ALA A 86 1.71 10.29 9.86
CA ALA A 86 1.90 10.89 11.19
C ALA A 86 1.21 12.25 11.38
N LEU A 87 1.15 13.08 10.34
CA LEU A 87 0.53 14.40 10.37
C LEU A 87 -0.93 14.42 9.90
N ASP A 88 -1.41 13.33 9.31
CA ASP A 88 -2.75 13.24 8.70
C ASP A 88 -3.01 14.39 7.71
N GLY A 89 -1.96 14.80 6.98
CA GLY A 89 -1.98 15.95 6.07
C GLY A 89 -1.74 15.61 4.60
N HIS A 90 -1.65 14.31 4.28
CA HIS A 90 -1.44 13.80 2.94
C HIS A 90 -2.74 13.67 2.15
N ASP A 91 -2.60 13.43 0.85
CA ASP A 91 -3.73 13.30 -0.07
C ASP A 91 -4.79 12.30 0.40
N GLY A 92 -6.05 12.61 0.14
CA GLY A 92 -7.19 11.78 0.52
C GLY A 92 -8.20 11.60 -0.61
N PHE A 93 -8.93 10.50 -0.56
CA PHE A 93 -10.04 10.20 -1.46
C PHE A 93 -11.36 10.18 -0.68
N ASN A 94 -12.09 11.29 -0.73
CA ASN A 94 -13.32 11.48 0.05
C ASN A 94 -14.34 10.34 -0.06
N PRO A 95 -14.62 9.77 -1.25
CA PRO A 95 -15.56 8.66 -1.34
C PRO A 95 -15.14 7.42 -0.55
N ALA A 96 -13.83 7.16 -0.44
CA ALA A 96 -13.27 6.08 0.39
C ALA A 96 -13.06 6.50 1.85
N LYS A 97 -13.21 7.78 2.17
CA LYS A 97 -12.99 8.36 3.51
C LYS A 97 -11.62 8.01 4.08
N GLY A 98 -10.58 8.03 3.25
CA GLY A 98 -9.24 7.62 3.67
C GLY A 98 -8.16 7.88 2.63
N HIS A 99 -6.99 7.33 2.88
CA HIS A 99 -5.75 7.68 2.23
C HIS A 99 -5.05 6.45 1.62
N ALA A 100 -4.74 6.50 0.33
CA ALA A 100 -4.05 5.41 -0.36
C ALA A 100 -2.53 5.60 -0.40
N GLY A 101 -2.08 6.80 -0.74
CA GLY A 101 -0.69 7.09 -1.08
C GLY A 101 0.31 6.81 0.03
N CYS A 102 -0.06 7.10 1.29
CA CYS A 102 0.83 6.92 2.43
C CYS A 102 1.28 5.46 2.66
N GLY A 103 0.50 4.48 2.25
CA GLY A 103 0.93 3.07 2.27
C GLY A 103 1.60 2.63 0.98
N LEU A 104 1.15 3.18 -0.17
CA LEU A 104 1.69 2.81 -1.48
C LEU A 104 3.13 3.27 -1.68
N LEU A 105 3.42 4.54 -1.45
CA LEU A 105 4.74 5.11 -1.70
C LEU A 105 5.87 4.36 -0.98
N PRO A 106 5.82 4.13 0.34
CA PRO A 106 6.92 3.46 1.04
C PRO A 106 7.06 1.99 0.69
N ALA A 107 5.97 1.30 0.35
CA ALA A 107 6.02 -0.07 -0.15
C ALA A 107 6.74 -0.14 -1.50
N LEU A 108 6.37 0.73 -2.44
CA LEU A 108 7.03 0.83 -3.75
C LEU A 108 8.49 1.26 -3.63
N TYR A 109 8.79 2.20 -2.73
CA TYR A 109 10.16 2.66 -2.48
C TYR A 109 11.05 1.52 -1.97
N GLY A 110 10.60 0.75 -0.98
CA GLY A 110 11.34 -0.40 -0.47
C GLY A 110 11.56 -1.48 -1.52
N LEU A 111 10.51 -1.82 -2.28
CA LEU A 111 10.59 -2.82 -3.35
C LEU A 111 11.47 -2.36 -4.52
N ALA A 112 11.40 -1.10 -4.92
CA ALA A 112 12.22 -0.58 -6.02
C ALA A 112 13.72 -0.66 -5.72
N GLN A 113 14.11 -0.45 -4.47
CA GLN A 113 15.50 -0.61 -4.03
C GLN A 113 15.93 -2.08 -3.98
N ASP A 114 15.05 -2.95 -3.51
CA ASP A 114 15.34 -4.38 -3.39
C ASP A 114 15.47 -5.08 -4.76
N LEU A 115 14.63 -4.70 -5.70
CA LEU A 115 14.55 -5.35 -7.02
C LEU A 115 15.56 -4.81 -8.05
N ASN A 116 16.14 -3.63 -7.86
CA ASN A 116 17.19 -3.02 -8.69
C ASN A 116 16.89 -2.90 -10.21
N HIS A 117 15.65 -3.13 -10.65
CA HIS A 117 15.29 -3.04 -12.08
C HIS A 117 14.09 -2.12 -12.34
N VAL A 118 13.59 -1.42 -11.32
CA VAL A 118 12.41 -0.57 -11.42
C VAL A 118 12.81 0.80 -11.93
N SER A 119 12.31 1.18 -13.12
CA SER A 119 12.51 2.53 -13.65
C SER A 119 11.61 3.55 -12.93
N GLY A 120 11.96 4.85 -13.02
CA GLY A 120 11.09 5.90 -12.47
C GLY A 120 9.72 5.93 -13.13
N GLN A 121 9.60 5.56 -14.41
CA GLN A 121 8.33 5.46 -15.13
C GLN A 121 7.48 4.31 -14.60
N GLU A 122 8.05 3.13 -14.39
CA GLU A 122 7.37 1.98 -13.82
C GLU A 122 6.97 2.25 -12.35
N PHE A 123 7.82 2.96 -11.61
CA PHE A 123 7.50 3.39 -10.25
C PHE A 123 6.24 4.28 -10.20
N LEU A 124 6.18 5.32 -11.05
CA LEU A 124 5.01 6.20 -11.15
C LEU A 124 3.77 5.47 -11.65
N LEU A 125 3.93 4.55 -12.60
CA LEU A 125 2.84 3.70 -13.07
C LEU A 125 2.29 2.84 -11.92
N CYS A 126 3.16 2.17 -11.17
CA CYS A 126 2.74 1.36 -10.02
C CYS A 126 2.10 2.21 -8.91
N LEU A 127 2.55 3.44 -8.71
CA LEU A 127 1.89 4.37 -7.79
C LEU A 127 0.46 4.67 -8.27
N THR A 128 0.28 5.00 -9.54
CA THR A 128 -1.04 5.25 -10.16
C THR A 128 -1.97 4.05 -10.05
N LEU A 129 -1.47 2.87 -10.43
CA LEU A 129 -2.22 1.62 -10.30
C LEU A 129 -2.61 1.32 -8.86
N GLY A 130 -1.68 1.59 -7.94
CA GLY A 130 -1.93 1.43 -6.51
C GLY A 130 -3.09 2.31 -6.03
N TYR A 131 -3.16 3.57 -6.45
CA TYR A 131 -4.30 4.46 -6.15
C TYR A 131 -5.60 3.89 -6.70
N GLU A 132 -5.62 3.46 -7.95
CA GLU A 132 -6.81 2.89 -8.58
C GLU A 132 -7.30 1.63 -7.85
N LEU A 133 -6.39 0.70 -7.58
CA LEU A 133 -6.70 -0.51 -6.83
C LEU A 133 -7.18 -0.21 -5.40
N ALA A 134 -6.49 0.68 -4.70
CA ALA A 134 -6.81 1.03 -3.32
C ALA A 134 -8.18 1.71 -3.22
N CYS A 135 -8.43 2.72 -4.04
CA CYS A 135 -9.69 3.47 -4.01
C CYS A 135 -10.89 2.59 -4.37
N ARG A 136 -10.77 1.73 -5.40
CA ARG A 136 -11.85 0.78 -5.77
C ARG A 136 -12.07 -0.26 -4.68
N THR A 137 -11.00 -0.84 -4.14
CA THR A 137 -11.09 -1.80 -3.03
C THR A 137 -11.77 -1.16 -1.81
N ALA A 138 -11.46 0.09 -1.50
CA ALA A 138 -12.10 0.83 -0.41
C ALA A 138 -13.60 1.01 -0.64
N LEU A 139 -14.01 1.46 -1.83
CA LEU A 139 -15.43 1.62 -2.17
C LEU A 139 -16.18 0.30 -2.08
N ALA A 140 -15.63 -0.77 -2.66
CA ALA A 140 -16.23 -2.10 -2.63
C ALA A 140 -16.31 -2.65 -1.19
N GLN A 141 -15.26 -2.45 -0.39
CA GLN A 141 -15.25 -2.87 1.00
C GLN A 141 -16.32 -2.13 1.81
N HIS A 142 -16.39 -0.79 1.69
CA HIS A 142 -17.37 0.00 2.43
C HIS A 142 -18.81 -0.28 2.00
N ALA A 143 -19.04 -0.72 0.76
CA ALA A 143 -20.36 -1.13 0.28
C ALA A 143 -20.76 -2.54 0.71
N SER A 144 -19.79 -3.41 1.01
CA SER A 144 -20.03 -4.84 1.26
C SER A 144 -19.92 -5.26 2.73
N VAL A 145 -19.42 -4.39 3.61
CA VAL A 145 -19.32 -4.67 5.07
C VAL A 145 -20.00 -3.56 5.87
N ALA A 146 -20.51 -3.95 7.02
CA ALA A 146 -21.32 -3.04 7.87
C ALA A 146 -20.49 -1.92 8.52
N GLU A 147 -19.18 -2.10 8.65
CA GLU A 147 -18.33 -1.20 9.41
C GLU A 147 -17.33 -0.47 8.54
N TYR A 148 -17.13 0.81 8.79
CA TYR A 148 -16.07 1.62 8.19
C TYR A 148 -14.70 1.18 8.72
N HIS A 149 -13.88 0.61 7.85
CA HIS A 149 -12.56 0.10 8.20
C HIS A 149 -11.46 1.14 7.98
N THR A 150 -10.38 1.01 8.76
CA THR A 150 -9.15 1.77 8.60
C THR A 150 -8.57 1.62 7.19
N SER A 151 -7.90 2.66 6.68
CA SER A 151 -7.31 2.66 5.32
C SER A 151 -6.35 1.50 5.09
N GLY A 152 -5.63 1.06 6.11
CA GLY A 152 -4.74 -0.10 6.01
C GLY A 152 -5.41 -1.38 5.51
N ALA A 153 -6.71 -1.54 5.70
CA ALA A 153 -7.45 -2.72 5.27
C ALA A 153 -7.45 -2.91 3.73
N TRP A 154 -7.72 -1.83 3.00
CA TRP A 154 -7.80 -1.86 1.54
C TRP A 154 -6.47 -1.48 0.87
N VAL A 155 -5.64 -0.68 1.54
CA VAL A 155 -4.26 -0.41 1.12
C VAL A 155 -3.44 -1.70 1.05
N ALA A 156 -3.61 -2.63 1.99
CA ALA A 156 -2.91 -3.91 1.97
C ALA A 156 -3.13 -4.68 0.66
N VAL A 157 -4.38 -4.73 0.18
CA VAL A 157 -4.74 -5.42 -1.07
C VAL A 157 -4.11 -4.74 -2.28
N ALA A 158 -4.16 -3.41 -2.33
CA ALA A 158 -3.58 -2.64 -3.42
C ALA A 158 -2.05 -2.77 -3.47
N VAL A 159 -1.39 -2.66 -2.30
CA VAL A 159 0.06 -2.87 -2.19
C VAL A 159 0.45 -4.27 -2.65
N ALA A 160 -0.30 -5.31 -2.27
CA ALA A 160 -0.03 -6.66 -2.74
C ALA A 160 -0.10 -6.78 -4.27
N GLY A 161 -1.08 -6.14 -4.91
CA GLY A 161 -1.22 -6.13 -6.37
C GLY A 161 -0.05 -5.43 -7.07
N VAL A 162 0.33 -4.22 -6.64
CA VAL A 162 1.46 -3.49 -7.26
C VAL A 162 2.81 -4.11 -6.91
N ALA A 163 2.96 -4.70 -5.73
CA ALA A 163 4.14 -5.46 -5.35
C ALA A 163 4.31 -6.71 -6.23
N ALA A 164 3.22 -7.45 -6.47
CA ALA A 164 3.22 -8.60 -7.38
C ALA A 164 3.67 -8.21 -8.79
N ARG A 165 3.17 -7.07 -9.31
CA ARG A 165 3.62 -6.54 -10.60
C ARG A 165 5.11 -6.23 -10.62
N LEU A 166 5.63 -5.48 -9.64
CA LEU A 166 7.06 -5.15 -9.57
C LEU A 166 7.93 -6.41 -9.45
N MET A 167 7.47 -7.41 -8.71
CA MET A 167 8.14 -8.70 -8.56
C MET A 167 7.93 -9.64 -9.76
N ARG A 168 7.16 -9.22 -10.77
CA ARG A 168 6.84 -9.99 -11.99
C ARG A 168 6.18 -11.35 -11.69
N LEU A 169 5.31 -11.38 -10.69
CA LEU A 169 4.54 -12.57 -10.35
C LEU A 169 3.50 -12.86 -11.45
N ASP A 170 3.21 -14.14 -11.66
CA ASP A 170 2.15 -14.52 -12.56
C ASP A 170 0.74 -14.20 -12.00
N GLY A 171 -0.29 -14.37 -12.82
CA GLY A 171 -1.66 -14.05 -12.42
C GLY A 171 -2.16 -14.87 -11.23
N ASN A 172 -1.72 -16.13 -11.10
CA ASN A 172 -2.10 -16.99 -9.97
C ASN A 172 -1.42 -16.54 -8.69
N GLN A 173 -0.12 -16.26 -8.74
CA GLN A 173 0.63 -15.72 -7.60
C GLN A 173 0.09 -14.34 -7.18
N THR A 174 -0.25 -13.48 -8.14
CA THR A 174 -0.87 -12.18 -7.88
C THR A 174 -2.21 -12.33 -7.16
N ALA A 175 -3.06 -13.26 -7.61
CA ALA A 175 -4.32 -13.56 -6.94
C ALA A 175 -4.12 -14.04 -5.49
N HIS A 176 -3.14 -14.92 -5.27
CA HIS A 176 -2.78 -15.36 -3.91
C HIS A 176 -2.26 -14.20 -3.06
N ALA A 177 -1.39 -13.34 -3.60
CA ALA A 177 -0.86 -12.18 -2.87
C ALA A 177 -2.00 -11.26 -2.40
N MET A 178 -2.93 -10.92 -3.29
CA MET A 178 -4.07 -10.05 -2.95
C MET A 178 -5.01 -10.71 -1.93
N GLY A 179 -5.25 -12.01 -2.04
CA GLY A 179 -6.06 -12.76 -1.08
C GLY A 179 -5.41 -12.89 0.30
N ILE A 180 -4.10 -13.11 0.37
CA ILE A 180 -3.33 -13.10 1.62
C ILE A 180 -3.43 -11.73 2.29
N ALA A 181 -3.24 -10.66 1.50
CA ALA A 181 -3.30 -9.29 2.01
C ALA A 181 -4.70 -8.91 2.51
N GLU A 182 -5.75 -9.33 1.82
CA GLU A 182 -7.12 -9.08 2.27
C GLU A 182 -7.42 -9.78 3.60
N TYR A 183 -6.95 -11.00 3.77
CA TYR A 183 -7.21 -11.79 4.98
C TYR A 183 -6.40 -11.28 6.20
N HIS A 184 -5.14 -10.93 5.99
CA HIS A 184 -4.21 -10.54 7.06
C HIS A 184 -4.07 -9.01 7.24
N GLY A 185 -4.64 -8.22 6.35
CA GLY A 185 -4.63 -6.76 6.45
C GLY A 185 -5.30 -6.25 7.73
N PRO A 186 -4.94 -5.06 8.21
CA PRO A 186 -5.49 -4.52 9.45
C PRO A 186 -6.96 -4.10 9.27
N ARG A 187 -7.89 -4.99 9.56
CA ARG A 187 -9.34 -4.78 9.43
C ARG A 187 -9.95 -4.28 10.73
N SER A 188 -9.54 -3.11 11.20
CA SER A 188 -10.11 -2.47 12.37
C SER A 188 -11.14 -1.41 12.00
N GLN A 189 -12.11 -1.19 12.89
CA GLN A 189 -13.06 -0.10 12.78
C GLN A 189 -12.33 1.25 12.83
N MET A 190 -12.48 2.07 11.81
CA MET A 190 -11.78 3.36 11.70
C MET A 190 -12.09 4.29 12.87
N MET A 191 -13.34 4.35 13.31
CA MET A 191 -13.77 5.27 14.37
C MET A 191 -13.03 5.08 15.69
N ARG A 192 -12.41 3.92 15.92
CA ARG A 192 -11.62 3.69 17.14
C ARG A 192 -10.41 4.61 17.26
N CYS A 193 -9.78 5.02 16.15
CA CYS A 193 -8.66 5.94 16.20
C CYS A 193 -9.11 7.39 16.39
N ILE A 194 -10.36 7.72 16.05
CA ILE A 194 -10.95 9.04 16.24
C ILE A 194 -11.48 9.19 17.67
N ASP A 195 -12.22 8.19 18.16
CA ASP A 195 -12.78 8.18 19.53
C ASP A 195 -11.67 8.12 20.60
N HIS A 196 -10.53 7.52 20.26
CA HIS A 196 -9.36 7.40 21.14
C HIS A 196 -8.11 7.88 20.41
N PRO A 197 -7.88 9.21 20.32
CA PRO A 197 -6.72 9.78 19.62
C PRO A 197 -5.40 9.28 20.22
N THR A 198 -4.66 8.51 19.43
CA THR A 198 -3.36 7.91 19.79
C THR A 198 -2.43 7.91 18.59
N MET A 199 -1.33 7.17 18.66
CA MET A 199 -0.38 6.98 17.56
C MET A 199 -0.84 5.92 16.53
N LEU A 200 -2.04 5.34 16.63
CA LEU A 200 -2.51 4.28 15.73
C LEU A 200 -2.70 4.75 14.29
N LYS A 201 -3.23 5.96 14.11
CA LYS A 201 -3.53 6.52 12.80
C LYS A 201 -4.43 5.60 11.95
N ASP A 202 -4.41 5.75 10.63
CA ASP A 202 -5.22 4.96 9.69
C ASP A 202 -4.71 3.54 9.45
N GLY A 203 -3.66 3.13 10.13
CA GLY A 203 -3.09 1.80 9.96
C GLY A 203 -2.48 1.55 8.58
N SER A 204 -2.26 2.60 7.78
CA SER A 204 -1.77 2.48 6.40
C SER A 204 -0.39 1.86 6.31
N GLY A 205 0.52 2.17 7.24
CA GLY A 205 1.82 1.53 7.32
C GLY A 205 1.74 0.02 7.59
N TRP A 206 0.83 -0.42 8.45
CA TRP A 206 0.57 -1.83 8.70
C TRP A 206 -0.03 -2.53 7.48
N GLY A 207 -0.92 -1.85 6.74
CA GLY A 207 -1.44 -2.33 5.47
C GLY A 207 -0.33 -2.48 4.42
N ALA A 208 0.56 -1.49 4.31
CA ALA A 208 1.71 -1.52 3.41
C ALA A 208 2.65 -2.69 3.71
N MET A 209 3.01 -2.88 4.98
CA MET A 209 3.81 -4.02 5.45
C MET A 209 3.14 -5.35 5.09
N CYS A 210 1.84 -5.47 5.35
CA CYS A 210 1.07 -6.66 5.04
C CYS A 210 1.07 -6.97 3.54
N GLY A 211 0.83 -5.97 2.68
CA GLY A 211 0.81 -6.13 1.23
C GLY A 211 2.16 -6.57 0.66
N VAL A 212 3.27 -5.97 1.10
CA VAL A 212 4.64 -6.39 0.72
C VAL A 212 4.91 -7.83 1.17
N SER A 213 4.54 -8.17 2.41
CA SER A 213 4.72 -9.51 2.95
C SER A 213 3.90 -10.54 2.19
N ALA A 214 2.66 -10.21 1.84
CA ALA A 214 1.76 -11.06 1.08
C ALA A 214 2.31 -11.40 -0.32
N ALA A 215 2.85 -10.40 -1.03
CA ALA A 215 3.47 -10.63 -2.33
C ALA A 215 4.70 -11.54 -2.23
N ARG A 216 5.55 -11.34 -1.21
CA ARG A 216 6.72 -12.19 -0.98
C ARG A 216 6.34 -13.63 -0.61
N LEU A 217 5.30 -13.81 0.21
CA LEU A 217 4.77 -15.13 0.56
C LEU A 217 4.23 -15.84 -0.68
N ALA A 218 3.45 -15.15 -1.51
CA ALA A 218 2.92 -15.71 -2.75
C ALA A 218 4.04 -16.06 -3.74
N ALA A 219 5.09 -15.25 -3.85
CA ALA A 219 6.28 -15.57 -4.64
C ALA A 219 6.97 -16.85 -4.19
N ALA A 220 6.96 -17.13 -2.89
CA ALA A 220 7.51 -18.35 -2.29
C ALA A 220 6.56 -19.56 -2.37
N GLY A 221 5.37 -19.42 -2.97
CA GLY A 221 4.39 -20.49 -3.13
C GLY A 221 3.35 -20.60 -2.02
N PHE A 222 3.29 -19.63 -1.10
CA PHE A 222 2.21 -19.59 -0.10
C PHE A 222 0.87 -19.26 -0.80
N THR A 223 -0.18 -20.01 -0.47
CA THR A 223 -1.50 -19.85 -1.07
C THR A 223 -2.45 -19.11 -0.15
N GLY A 224 -3.21 -18.17 -0.70
CA GLY A 224 -4.28 -17.42 0.00
C GLY A 224 -5.66 -17.77 -0.54
N ALA A 225 -6.68 -17.50 0.25
CA ALA A 225 -8.06 -17.49 -0.24
C ALA A 225 -8.24 -16.36 -1.27
N PRO A 226 -9.22 -16.46 -2.20
CA PRO A 226 -9.51 -15.36 -3.11
C PRO A 226 -9.85 -14.06 -2.36
N ALA A 227 -9.41 -12.93 -2.89
CA ALA A 227 -9.78 -11.61 -2.38
C ALA A 227 -11.26 -11.33 -2.72
N LEU A 228 -12.14 -11.50 -1.76
CA LEU A 228 -13.59 -11.40 -1.96
C LEU A 228 -14.05 -9.98 -2.30
N THR A 229 -13.42 -8.97 -1.70
CA THR A 229 -13.74 -7.56 -1.98
C THR A 229 -13.63 -7.23 -3.46
N LEU A 230 -12.64 -7.81 -4.16
CA LEU A 230 -12.42 -7.58 -5.59
C LEU A 230 -13.43 -8.30 -6.48
N GLY A 231 -14.12 -9.29 -5.94
CA GLY A 231 -15.15 -10.07 -6.66
C GLY A 231 -16.58 -9.59 -6.42
N THR A 232 -16.77 -8.47 -5.76
CA THR A 232 -18.10 -7.88 -5.52
C THR A 232 -18.57 -7.05 -6.71
N ASP A 233 -19.89 -6.87 -6.84
CA ASP A 233 -20.50 -5.99 -7.85
C ASP A 233 -20.18 -4.50 -7.58
N HIS A 234 -19.53 -4.19 -6.47
CA HIS A 234 -19.15 -2.83 -6.06
C HIS A 234 -17.72 -2.45 -6.45
N TRP A 235 -16.96 -3.36 -7.04
CA TRP A 235 -15.55 -3.12 -7.41
C TRP A 235 -15.37 -2.50 -8.80
#